data_8bb68d8c52e0c3a72ff34bb0d9657c2b
#
_entry.id   8bb68d8c52e0c3a72ff34bb0d9657c2b
#
_cell.length_a   1.000
_cell.length_b   1.000
_cell.length_c   1.000
_cell.angle_alpha   90.00
_cell.angle_beta   90.00
_cell.angle_gamma   90.00
#
_symmetry.space_group_name_H-M   'P 1'
#
loop_
_entity.id
_entity.type
_entity.pdbx_description
1 polymer ?
#
loop_
_entity_poly.entity_id
_entity_poly.type
_entity_poly.pdbx_seq_one_letter_code
_entity_poly.pdbx_strand_id
1 'polypeptide(L)' 'MNLNEEQLRALAGSCRIALTEEECGRLTEELNGLLALADRLPQATGVPAADGAVTEIGELRSDAAKPGLSRDAALAN' A
#
# COMPACT_ATOMS: atom_id res chain seq x y z
N MET A 1 -16.85 -1.66 9.53
CA MET A 1 -16.92 -2.38 8.24
C MET A 1 -16.26 -3.73 8.42
N ASN A 2 -16.94 -4.81 8.09
CA ASN A 2 -16.41 -6.16 8.25
C ASN A 2 -16.47 -6.91 6.94
N LEU A 3 -15.41 -7.61 6.64
CA LEU A 3 -15.27 -8.49 5.49
C LEU A 3 -15.47 -9.94 5.94
N ASN A 4 -16.28 -10.71 5.21
CA ASN A 4 -16.40 -12.15 5.42
C ASN A 4 -15.55 -12.93 4.41
N GLU A 5 -15.38 -14.24 4.63
CA GLU A 5 -14.54 -15.08 3.76
C GLU A 5 -15.07 -15.15 2.32
N GLU A 6 -16.37 -15.13 2.11
CA GLU A 6 -16.96 -15.14 0.77
C GLU A 6 -16.61 -13.87 0.00
N GLN A 7 -16.72 -12.71 0.66
CA GLN A 7 -16.31 -11.42 0.09
C GLN A 7 -14.81 -11.38 -0.19
N LEU A 8 -14.01 -11.95 0.72
CA LEU A 8 -12.56 -12.04 0.52
C LEU A 8 -12.22 -12.91 -0.70
N ARG A 9 -12.88 -14.06 -0.87
CA ARG A 9 -12.68 -14.91 -2.04
C ARG A 9 -13.07 -14.22 -3.34
N ALA A 10 -14.17 -13.48 -3.33
CA ALA A 10 -14.59 -12.69 -4.49
C ALA A 10 -13.56 -11.60 -4.83
N LEU A 11 -13.03 -10.93 -3.82
CA LEU A 11 -11.98 -9.91 -3.99
C LEU A 11 -10.68 -10.53 -4.53
N ALA A 12 -10.24 -11.65 -3.95
CA ALA A 12 -9.07 -12.40 -4.42
C ALA A 12 -9.24 -12.84 -5.87
N GLY A 13 -10.44 -13.32 -6.24
CA GLY A 13 -10.77 -13.66 -7.62
C GLY A 13 -10.63 -12.46 -8.58
N SER A 14 -11.05 -11.28 -8.16
CA SER A 14 -10.87 -10.04 -8.94
C SER A 14 -9.39 -9.69 -9.12
N CYS A 15 -8.56 -9.99 -8.13
CA CYS A 15 -7.11 -9.80 -8.17
C CYS A 15 -6.37 -10.97 -8.85
N ARG A 16 -7.08 -12.02 -9.27
CA ARG A 16 -6.52 -13.27 -9.80
C ARG A 16 -5.54 -13.96 -8.85
N ILE A 17 -5.85 -13.90 -7.56
CA ILE A 17 -5.09 -14.55 -6.48
C ILE A 17 -5.86 -15.80 -6.06
N ALA A 18 -5.19 -16.95 -6.06
CA ALA A 18 -5.72 -18.18 -5.48
C ALA A 18 -5.39 -18.22 -3.98
N LEU A 19 -6.40 -18.45 -3.15
CA LEU A 19 -6.26 -18.58 -1.71
C LEU A 19 -6.64 -20.00 -1.27
N THR A 20 -5.86 -20.56 -0.37
CA THR A 20 -6.24 -21.77 0.37
C THR A 20 -7.27 -21.43 1.46
N GLU A 21 -7.92 -22.44 2.02
CA GLU A 21 -8.87 -22.27 3.13
C GLU A 21 -8.19 -21.57 4.34
N GLU A 22 -6.99 -22.04 4.69
CA GLU A 22 -6.23 -21.51 5.81
C GLU A 22 -5.82 -20.04 5.58
N GLU A 23 -5.35 -19.71 4.39
CA GLU A 23 -5.01 -18.34 4.02
C GLU A 23 -6.23 -17.43 4.03
N CYS A 24 -7.37 -17.94 3.56
CA CYS A 24 -8.63 -17.19 3.55
C CYS A 24 -9.06 -16.81 4.97
N GLY A 25 -9.03 -17.75 5.91
CA GLY A 25 -9.37 -17.48 7.32
C GLY A 25 -8.42 -16.45 7.93
N ARG A 26 -7.11 -16.65 7.80
CA ARG A 26 -6.10 -15.72 8.34
C ARG A 26 -6.23 -14.32 7.75
N LEU A 27 -6.33 -14.21 6.42
CA LEU A 27 -6.45 -12.91 5.75
C LEU A 27 -7.76 -12.19 6.09
N THR A 28 -8.85 -12.92 6.33
CA THR A 28 -10.11 -12.32 6.78
C THR A 28 -9.91 -11.61 8.13
N GLU A 29 -9.23 -12.22 9.07
CA GLU A 29 -8.93 -11.61 10.37
C GLU A 29 -8.00 -10.40 10.24
N GLU A 30 -6.91 -10.53 9.49
CA GLU A 30 -5.94 -9.46 9.27
C GLU A 30 -6.59 -8.24 8.60
N LEU A 31 -7.37 -8.44 7.54
CA LEU A 31 -8.05 -7.35 6.83
C LEU A 31 -9.13 -6.69 7.68
N ASN A 32 -9.87 -7.45 8.49
CA ASN A 32 -10.82 -6.86 9.42
C ASN A 32 -10.13 -6.01 10.49
N GLY A 33 -8.93 -6.39 10.93
CA GLY A 33 -8.10 -5.56 11.80
C GLY A 33 -7.71 -4.23 11.14
N LEU A 34 -7.32 -4.25 9.86
CA LEU A 34 -7.00 -3.04 9.09
C LEU A 34 -8.24 -2.17 8.85
N LEU A 35 -9.39 -2.77 8.55
CA LEU A 35 -10.65 -2.05 8.38
C LEU A 35 -11.09 -1.37 9.68
N ALA A 36 -10.94 -2.03 10.82
CA ALA A 36 -11.21 -1.44 12.12
C ALA A 36 -10.30 -0.22 12.41
N LEU A 37 -9.05 -0.27 11.96
CA LEU A 37 -8.14 0.88 12.03
C LEU A 37 -8.63 2.03 11.13
N ALA A 38 -9.06 1.72 9.91
CA ALA A 38 -9.58 2.70 8.97
C ALA A 38 -10.87 3.37 9.49
N ASP A 39 -11.73 2.63 10.16
CA ASP A 39 -12.97 3.14 10.77
C ASP A 39 -12.71 4.18 11.88
N ARG A 40 -11.50 4.25 12.40
CA ARG A 40 -11.07 5.27 13.38
C ARG A 40 -10.69 6.60 12.73
N LEU A 41 -10.35 6.62 11.44
CA LEU A 41 -9.92 7.84 10.74
C LEU A 41 -10.95 8.97 10.77
N PRO A 42 -12.27 8.72 10.57
CA PRO A 42 -13.27 9.79 10.67
C PRO A 42 -13.38 10.43 12.05
N GLN A 43 -12.87 9.77 13.08
CA GLN A 43 -12.87 10.28 14.46
C GLN A 43 -11.71 11.27 14.72
N ALA A 44 -10.70 11.29 13.86
CA ALA A 44 -9.58 12.21 13.93
C ALA A 44 -9.99 13.58 13.38
N THR A 45 -10.85 14.27 14.13
CA THR A 45 -11.29 15.63 13.81
C THR A 45 -10.38 16.65 14.48
N GLY A 46 -10.23 17.82 13.86
CA GLY A 46 -9.45 18.92 14.42
C GLY A 46 -7.93 18.79 14.30
N VAL A 47 -7.46 17.79 13.56
CA VAL A 47 -6.04 17.72 13.19
C VAL A 47 -5.77 18.76 12.11
N PRO A 48 -4.90 19.76 12.34
CA PRO A 48 -4.55 20.72 11.31
C PRO A 48 -3.91 19.96 10.13
N ALA A 49 -4.26 20.39 8.91
CA ALA A 49 -3.55 19.90 7.73
C ALA A 49 -2.05 20.18 7.93
N ALA A 50 -1.24 19.13 7.78
CA ALA A 50 0.19 19.33 7.75
C ALA A 50 0.51 20.22 6.56
N ASP A 51 1.15 21.36 6.80
CA ASP A 51 1.71 22.16 5.73
C ASP A 51 2.69 21.25 4.97
N GLY A 52 2.40 21.01 3.70
CA GLY A 52 3.31 20.23 2.86
C GLY A 52 4.69 20.87 2.94
N ALA A 53 5.72 20.06 3.08
CA ALA A 53 7.08 20.55 3.03
C ALA A 53 7.28 21.29 1.69
N VAL A 54 7.48 22.60 1.75
CA VAL A 54 7.81 23.38 0.57
C VAL A 54 9.31 23.17 0.32
N THR A 55 9.64 22.44 -0.73
CA THR A 55 11.03 22.26 -1.15
C THR A 55 11.39 23.38 -2.11
N GLU A 56 12.39 24.16 -1.74
CA GLU A 56 12.92 25.19 -2.61
C GLU A 56 13.62 24.56 -3.83
N ILE A 57 13.58 25.25 -4.97
CA ILE A 57 14.20 24.74 -6.22
C ILE A 57 15.67 24.40 -6.04
N GLY A 58 16.40 25.18 -5.23
CA GLY A 58 17.81 24.94 -4.94
C GLY A 58 18.07 23.69 -4.09
N GLU A 59 17.07 23.14 -3.40
CA GLU A 59 17.14 21.92 -2.61
C GLU A 59 16.83 20.65 -3.42
N LEU A 60 16.30 20.84 -4.63
CA LEU A 60 16.03 19.72 -5.52
C LEU A 60 17.33 19.14 -6.05
N ARG A 61 17.30 17.83 -6.33
CA ARG A 61 18.42 17.18 -7.00
C ARG A 61 18.69 17.88 -8.34
N SER A 62 19.98 18.12 -8.65
CA SER A 62 20.37 18.69 -9.94
C SER A 62 19.84 17.84 -11.10
N ASP A 63 19.35 18.51 -12.14
CA ASP A 63 18.86 17.86 -13.36
C ASP A 63 20.03 17.49 -14.29
N ALA A 64 20.87 16.57 -13.80
CA ALA A 64 21.99 16.05 -14.54
C ALA A 64 21.69 14.61 -14.99
N ALA A 65 21.69 14.37 -16.28
CA ALA A 65 21.50 13.03 -16.81
C ALA A 65 22.62 12.09 -16.34
N LYS A 66 22.26 10.97 -15.79
CA LYS A 66 23.20 9.91 -15.38
C LYS A 66 22.86 8.62 -16.12
N PRO A 67 23.87 7.86 -16.53
CA PRO A 67 23.63 6.55 -17.12
C PRO A 67 22.94 5.63 -16.09
N GLY A 68 21.99 4.84 -16.55
CA GLY A 68 21.41 3.75 -15.76
C GLY A 68 22.40 2.60 -15.61
N LEU A 69 21.93 1.52 -14.98
CA LEU A 69 22.68 0.28 -14.90
C LEU A 69 22.94 -0.28 -16.30
N SER A 70 24.14 -0.84 -16.53
CA SER A 70 24.40 -1.65 -17.70
C SER A 70 23.49 -2.89 -17.68
N ARG A 71 23.25 -3.48 -18.85
CA ARG A 71 22.50 -4.73 -18.94
C ARG A 71 23.08 -5.82 -18.06
N ASP A 72 24.42 -5.98 -18.11
CA ASP A 72 25.12 -7.01 -17.35
C ASP A 72 25.02 -6.78 -15.84
N ALA A 73 25.11 -5.54 -15.38
CA ALA A 73 24.91 -5.20 -13.96
C ALA A 73 23.44 -5.42 -13.52
N ALA A 74 22.46 -5.11 -14.35
CA ALA A 74 21.05 -5.32 -14.06
C ALA A 74 20.68 -6.81 -13.98
N LEU A 75 21.37 -7.66 -14.72
CA LEU A 75 21.14 -9.12 -14.81
C LEU A 75 22.12 -9.95 -13.97
N ALA A 76 22.93 -9.33 -13.13
CA ALA A 76 23.99 -9.97 -12.36
C ALA A 76 23.50 -10.91 -11.25
N ASN A 77 22.21 -11.01 -11.00
CA ASN A 77 21.60 -11.95 -10.03
C ASN A 77 21.32 -13.31 -10.65
#